data_bf82e151b78c9c8bffebd4f9aa56ee16
#
_entry.id   bf82e151b78c9c8bffebd4f9aa56ee16
#
_cell.length_a   1.000
_cell.length_b   1.000
_cell.length_c   1.000
_cell.angle_alpha   90.00
_cell.angle_beta   90.00
_cell.angle_gamma   90.00
#
_symmetry.space_group_name_H-M   'P 1'
#
loop_
_entity.id
_entity.type
_entity.pdbx_description
1 polymer ?
#
loop_
_entity_poly.entity_id
_entity_poly.type
_entity_poly.pdbx_seq_one_letter_code
_entity_poly.pdbx_strand_id
1 'polypeptide(L)'
;MTSTAAEPGSAERWGPLWGARADDWARTEDQQVPTYEEAIRRVGIEPGQRVLDVGCGSGVFLRLAADRGAKPFGVYASEALVAVARSRAPEADVRVAEMERLPYADDTFDLVTGFNSFFFAADMVAALREAGRVAKPGAPVVTQVWGRPENCTFEAMKRVVRRFMPAPPPDAPPPPELWRSARGDGGRHTSL
;
A
#
# COMPACT_ATOMS: atom_id res chain seq x y z
N MET A 1 -31.72 -10.86 -18.45
CA MET A 1 -30.68 -9.85 -18.33
C MET A 1 -30.22 -9.87 -16.88
N THR A 2 -29.22 -10.68 -16.57
CA THR A 2 -28.62 -10.73 -15.23
C THR A 2 -27.73 -9.50 -15.09
N SER A 3 -28.15 -8.54 -14.27
CA SER A 3 -27.33 -7.44 -13.83
C SER A 3 -26.16 -8.03 -13.01
N THR A 4 -24.99 -8.12 -13.62
CA THR A 4 -23.74 -8.35 -12.89
C THR A 4 -23.52 -7.09 -12.05
N ALA A 5 -23.82 -7.16 -10.74
CA ALA A 5 -23.36 -6.11 -9.82
C ALA A 5 -21.83 -6.02 -9.99
N ALA A 6 -21.34 -4.80 -10.19
CA ALA A 6 -19.89 -4.58 -10.24
C ALA A 6 -19.28 -5.11 -8.93
N GLU A 7 -18.16 -5.82 -9.03
CA GLU A 7 -17.46 -6.27 -7.83
C GLU A 7 -17.05 -5.05 -6.99
N PRO A 8 -17.15 -5.15 -5.65
CA PRO A 8 -16.78 -4.06 -4.77
C PRO A 8 -15.29 -3.70 -4.95
N GLY A 9 -14.98 -2.42 -4.95
CA GLY A 9 -13.60 -1.93 -5.01
C GLY A 9 -12.78 -2.32 -3.77
N SER A 10 -11.49 -2.07 -3.82
CA SER A 10 -10.58 -2.40 -2.72
C SER A 10 -10.93 -1.67 -1.42
N ALA A 11 -11.33 -0.39 -1.51
CA ALA A 11 -11.69 0.39 -0.32
C ALA A 11 -13.00 -0.08 0.31
N GLU A 12 -14.00 -0.40 -0.49
CA GLU A 12 -15.25 -0.95 0.01
C GLU A 12 -15.05 -2.28 0.74
N ARG A 13 -14.16 -3.13 0.21
CA ARG A 13 -13.86 -4.45 0.79
C ARG A 13 -13.02 -4.36 2.05
N TRP A 14 -11.95 -3.57 2.06
CA TRP A 14 -10.94 -3.58 3.12
C TRP A 14 -11.07 -2.44 4.11
N GLY A 15 -11.71 -1.32 3.73
CA GLY A 15 -11.86 -0.14 4.58
C GLY A 15 -12.46 -0.44 5.95
N PRO A 16 -13.58 -1.18 6.05
CA PRO A 16 -14.18 -1.55 7.36
C PRO A 16 -13.25 -2.39 8.23
N LEU A 17 -12.50 -3.33 7.64
CA LEU A 17 -11.60 -4.21 8.39
C LEU A 17 -10.42 -3.46 8.99
N TRP A 18 -9.74 -2.63 8.18
CA TRP A 18 -8.62 -1.82 8.64
C TRP A 18 -9.07 -0.70 9.58
N GLY A 19 -10.25 -0.13 9.33
CA GLY A 19 -10.82 0.93 10.15
C GLY A 19 -11.21 0.47 11.55
N ALA A 20 -11.65 -0.79 11.71
CA ALA A 20 -12.03 -1.35 13.00
C ALA A 20 -10.88 -1.40 14.03
N ARG A 21 -9.63 -1.33 13.58
CA ARG A 21 -8.41 -1.39 14.42
C ARG A 21 -7.40 -0.30 14.07
N ALA A 22 -7.89 0.87 13.68
CA ALA A 22 -7.04 1.99 13.25
C ALA A 22 -6.00 2.40 14.31
N ASP A 23 -6.39 2.46 15.58
CA ASP A 23 -5.49 2.80 16.69
C ASP A 23 -4.42 1.74 16.94
N ASP A 24 -4.78 0.46 16.83
CA ASP A 24 -3.82 -0.64 17.01
C ASP A 24 -2.78 -0.61 15.88
N TRP A 25 -3.23 -0.40 14.63
CA TRP A 25 -2.33 -0.22 13.50
C TRP A 25 -1.42 0.98 13.68
N ALA A 26 -1.97 2.12 14.08
CA ALA A 26 -1.22 3.35 14.29
C ALA A 26 -0.09 3.21 15.32
N ARG A 27 -0.27 2.36 16.34
CA ARG A 27 0.77 2.07 17.36
C ARG A 27 1.87 1.16 16.85
N THR A 28 1.59 0.33 15.83
CA THR A 28 2.53 -0.69 15.37
C THR A 28 3.21 -0.33 14.05
N GLU A 29 2.69 0.63 13.29
CA GLU A 29 3.21 1.00 11.98
C GLU A 29 4.65 1.53 12.04
N ASP A 30 5.09 2.08 13.17
CA ASP A 30 6.48 2.54 13.34
C ASP A 30 7.52 1.43 13.12
N GLN A 31 7.11 0.16 13.23
CA GLN A 31 7.95 -0.99 12.86
C GLN A 31 8.32 -1.00 11.37
N GLN A 32 7.58 -0.29 10.52
CA GLN A 32 7.85 -0.15 9.08
C GLN A 32 8.89 0.94 8.77
N VAL A 33 9.23 1.79 9.73
CA VAL A 33 10.16 2.92 9.51
C VAL A 33 11.47 2.50 8.84
N PRO A 34 12.15 1.41 9.23
CA PRO A 34 13.38 0.99 8.54
C PRO A 34 13.16 0.70 7.05
N THR A 35 11.99 0.17 6.67
CA THR A 35 11.63 -0.10 5.28
C THR A 35 11.38 1.21 4.52
N TYR A 36 10.67 2.14 5.13
CA TYR A 36 10.41 3.45 4.56
C TYR A 36 11.71 4.24 4.33
N GLU A 37 12.60 4.25 5.32
CA GLU A 37 13.90 4.90 5.22
C GLU A 37 14.77 4.30 4.12
N GLU A 38 14.78 2.97 3.98
CA GLU A 38 15.52 2.32 2.90
C GLU A 38 14.95 2.66 1.52
N ALA A 39 13.62 2.72 1.38
CA ALA A 39 12.99 3.16 0.14
C ALA A 39 13.37 4.61 -0.19
N ILE A 40 13.30 5.51 0.79
CA ILE A 40 13.67 6.92 0.65
C ILE A 40 15.16 7.03 0.25
N ARG A 41 16.03 6.26 0.88
CA ARG A 41 17.47 6.26 0.56
C ARG A 41 17.75 5.85 -0.88
N ARG A 42 16.94 4.91 -1.44
CA ARG A 42 17.13 4.42 -2.82
C ARG A 42 16.62 5.38 -3.87
N VAL A 43 15.46 5.99 -3.64
CA VAL A 43 14.84 6.86 -4.67
C VAL A 43 15.18 8.33 -4.51
N GLY A 44 15.54 8.74 -3.31
CA GLY A 44 15.66 10.14 -2.93
C GLY A 44 14.29 10.81 -2.73
N ILE A 45 14.21 11.75 -1.81
CA ILE A 45 13.07 12.67 -1.70
C ILE A 45 13.67 14.07 -1.58
N GLU A 46 13.33 14.95 -2.52
CA GLU A 46 13.81 16.32 -2.59
C GLU A 46 12.74 17.29 -2.03
N PRO A 47 13.14 18.40 -1.43
CA PRO A 47 12.19 19.44 -0.98
C PRO A 47 11.32 19.94 -2.13
N GLY A 48 10.01 20.07 -1.85
CA GLY A 48 9.02 20.54 -2.82
C GLY A 48 8.45 19.46 -3.74
N GLN A 49 9.03 18.27 -3.80
CA GLN A 49 8.46 17.15 -4.58
C GLN A 49 7.07 16.76 -4.08
N ARG A 50 6.19 16.46 -5.02
CA ARG A 50 4.85 15.90 -4.73
C ARG A 50 4.97 14.38 -4.64
N VAL A 51 4.77 13.83 -3.45
CA VAL A 51 4.92 12.40 -3.15
C VAL A 51 3.56 11.82 -2.78
N LEU A 52 3.08 10.84 -3.53
CA LEU A 52 1.84 10.12 -3.22
C LEU A 52 2.16 8.75 -2.62
N ASP A 53 1.53 8.44 -1.48
CA ASP A 53 1.53 7.09 -0.91
C ASP A 53 0.17 6.43 -1.05
N VAL A 54 0.09 5.34 -1.83
CA VAL A 54 -1.12 4.57 -2.09
C VAL A 54 -1.24 3.46 -1.06
N GLY A 55 -2.21 3.59 -0.17
CA GLY A 55 -2.33 2.75 1.01
C GLY A 55 -1.51 3.28 2.19
N CYS A 56 -1.58 4.58 2.45
CA CYS A 56 -0.70 5.32 3.36
C CYS A 56 -0.85 4.96 4.86
N GLY A 57 -1.72 4.03 5.21
CA GLY A 57 -1.92 3.59 6.60
C GLY A 57 -2.24 4.75 7.54
N SER A 58 -1.55 4.81 8.67
CA SER A 58 -1.67 5.88 9.65
C SER A 58 -0.74 7.07 9.38
N GLY A 59 -0.10 7.14 8.19
CA GLY A 59 0.64 8.30 7.71
C GLY A 59 2.10 8.39 8.16
N VAL A 60 2.72 7.31 8.61
CA VAL A 60 4.14 7.33 9.03
C VAL A 60 5.05 7.73 7.88
N PHE A 61 4.88 7.12 6.69
CA PHE A 61 5.68 7.49 5.52
C PHE A 61 5.41 8.94 5.08
N LEU A 62 4.16 9.40 5.14
CA LEU A 62 3.82 10.78 4.80
C LEU A 62 4.56 11.78 5.69
N ARG A 63 4.67 11.49 7.00
CA ARG A 63 5.43 12.29 7.94
C ARG A 63 6.92 12.31 7.59
N LEU A 64 7.50 11.15 7.30
CA LEU A 64 8.91 11.05 6.89
C LEU A 64 9.21 11.83 5.60
N ALA A 65 8.28 11.86 4.66
CA ALA A 65 8.38 12.66 3.43
C ALA A 65 8.26 14.17 3.74
N ALA A 66 7.32 14.57 4.59
CA ALA A 66 7.17 15.97 5.04
C ALA A 66 8.43 16.49 5.75
N ASP A 67 9.01 15.68 6.63
CA ASP A 67 10.24 16.02 7.37
C ASP A 67 11.44 16.28 6.44
N ARG A 68 11.37 15.79 5.18
CA ARG A 68 12.36 16.06 4.11
C ARG A 68 11.98 17.22 3.19
N GLY A 69 10.91 17.94 3.54
CA GLY A 69 10.44 19.09 2.78
C GLY A 69 9.59 18.75 1.55
N ALA A 70 9.21 17.50 1.35
CA ALA A 70 8.26 17.13 0.29
C ALA A 70 6.85 17.63 0.58
N LYS A 71 6.01 17.60 -0.44
CA LYS A 71 4.55 17.79 -0.34
C LYS A 71 3.87 16.43 -0.37
N PRO A 72 3.54 15.85 0.79
CA PRO A 72 2.99 14.50 0.85
C PRO A 72 1.50 14.48 0.52
N PHE A 73 1.10 13.42 -0.16
CA PHE A 73 -0.27 13.06 -0.48
C PHE A 73 -0.47 11.60 -0.11
N GLY A 74 -1.65 11.25 0.39
CA GLY A 74 -1.97 9.88 0.75
C GLY A 74 -3.38 9.48 0.35
N VAL A 75 -3.56 8.23 0.00
CA VAL A 75 -4.89 7.63 -0.11
C VAL A 75 -4.95 6.37 0.73
N TYR A 76 -6.10 6.17 1.35
CA TYR A 76 -6.40 4.95 2.09
C TYR A 76 -7.88 4.56 1.99
N ALA A 77 -8.16 3.29 2.27
CA ALA A 77 -9.52 2.74 2.19
C ALA A 77 -10.42 3.10 3.38
N SER A 78 -9.86 3.53 4.52
CA SER A 78 -10.57 3.71 5.79
C SER A 78 -10.55 5.15 6.26
N GLU A 79 -11.74 5.72 6.52
CA GLU A 79 -11.89 7.05 7.15
C GLU A 79 -11.14 7.15 8.49
N ALA A 80 -11.20 6.08 9.32
CA ALA A 80 -10.55 6.08 10.62
C ALA A 80 -9.03 6.21 10.49
N LEU A 81 -8.40 5.49 9.55
CA LEU A 81 -6.95 5.60 9.32
C LEU A 81 -6.59 6.92 8.62
N VAL A 82 -7.42 7.42 7.72
CA VAL A 82 -7.24 8.75 7.12
C VAL A 82 -7.25 9.85 8.20
N ALA A 83 -8.14 9.76 9.18
CA ALA A 83 -8.17 10.71 10.30
C ALA A 83 -6.87 10.66 11.13
N VAL A 84 -6.35 9.46 11.41
CA VAL A 84 -5.07 9.29 12.10
C VAL A 84 -3.92 9.86 11.26
N ALA A 85 -3.88 9.56 9.96
CA ALA A 85 -2.84 10.04 9.05
C ALA A 85 -2.82 11.57 8.95
N ARG A 86 -3.98 12.20 8.87
CA ARG A 86 -4.11 13.67 8.91
C ARG A 86 -3.61 14.29 10.23
N SER A 87 -3.83 13.60 11.35
CA SER A 87 -3.31 14.05 12.65
C SER A 87 -1.79 13.91 12.75
N ARG A 88 -1.22 12.84 12.16
CA ARG A 88 0.22 12.55 12.20
C ARG A 88 1.02 13.40 11.22
N ALA A 89 0.47 13.67 10.05
CA ALA A 89 1.07 14.46 8.99
C ALA A 89 0.10 15.57 8.53
N PRO A 90 -0.07 16.64 9.33
CA PRO A 90 -1.06 17.68 9.06
C PRO A 90 -0.76 18.47 7.75
N GLU A 91 0.45 18.40 7.23
CA GLU A 91 0.86 19.00 5.96
C GLU A 91 0.40 18.17 4.75
N ALA A 92 0.00 16.91 4.95
CA ALA A 92 -0.37 16.00 3.89
C ALA A 92 -1.84 16.18 3.44
N ASP A 93 -2.06 16.09 2.12
CA ASP A 93 -3.42 15.92 1.57
C ASP A 93 -3.75 14.42 1.59
N VAL A 94 -4.52 13.98 2.59
CA VAL A 94 -4.89 12.58 2.75
C VAL A 94 -6.38 12.38 2.46
N ARG A 95 -6.70 11.42 1.59
CA ARG A 95 -8.07 11.17 1.12
C ARG A 95 -8.47 9.70 1.27
N VAL A 96 -9.77 9.48 1.48
CA VAL A 96 -10.35 8.14 1.29
C VAL A 96 -10.57 7.92 -0.20
N ALA A 97 -10.01 6.84 -0.74
CA ALA A 97 -10.16 6.53 -2.17
C ALA A 97 -9.87 5.06 -2.47
N GLU A 98 -10.37 4.63 -3.64
CA GLU A 98 -9.99 3.38 -4.26
C GLU A 98 -8.62 3.51 -4.93
N MET A 99 -7.77 2.51 -4.76
CA MET A 99 -6.45 2.52 -5.41
C MET A 99 -6.53 2.23 -6.91
N GLU A 100 -7.61 1.62 -7.37
CA GLU A 100 -7.92 1.39 -8.78
C GLU A 100 -8.47 2.63 -9.50
N ARG A 101 -8.74 3.70 -8.75
CA ARG A 101 -9.22 4.98 -9.29
C ARG A 101 -8.80 6.13 -8.39
N LEU A 102 -7.57 6.58 -8.59
CA LEU A 102 -6.99 7.65 -7.78
C LEU A 102 -7.62 9.02 -8.10
N PRO A 103 -7.99 9.82 -7.08
CA PRO A 103 -8.69 11.10 -7.25
C PRO A 103 -7.71 12.24 -7.60
N TYR A 104 -6.81 11.99 -8.54
CA TYR A 104 -5.79 12.94 -8.99
C TYR A 104 -5.69 12.95 -10.51
N ALA A 105 -5.25 14.07 -11.08
CA ALA A 105 -4.99 14.21 -12.50
C ALA A 105 -3.75 13.41 -12.93
N ASP A 106 -3.63 13.17 -14.23
CA ASP A 106 -2.44 12.58 -14.83
C ASP A 106 -1.20 13.43 -14.53
N ASP A 107 -0.03 12.82 -14.54
CA ASP A 107 1.27 13.49 -14.47
C ASP A 107 1.41 14.46 -13.26
N THR A 108 0.84 14.08 -12.11
CA THR A 108 0.75 14.95 -10.93
C THR A 108 1.95 14.79 -9.98
N PHE A 109 2.47 13.56 -9.80
CA PHE A 109 3.41 13.25 -8.73
C PHE A 109 4.82 12.98 -9.22
N ASP A 110 5.80 13.44 -8.44
CA ASP A 110 7.23 13.22 -8.68
C ASP A 110 7.68 11.84 -8.18
N LEU A 111 6.91 11.25 -7.26
CA LEU A 111 7.10 9.90 -6.72
C LEU A 111 5.74 9.33 -6.32
N VAL A 112 5.49 8.08 -6.67
CA VAL A 112 4.34 7.30 -6.16
C VAL A 112 4.88 6.10 -5.41
N THR A 113 4.38 5.85 -4.21
CA THR A 113 4.76 4.70 -3.38
C THR A 113 3.55 3.85 -3.02
N GLY A 114 3.80 2.60 -2.65
CA GLY A 114 2.81 1.73 -2.05
C GLY A 114 3.50 0.64 -1.25
N PHE A 115 3.42 0.75 0.07
CA PHE A 115 4.05 -0.16 1.01
C PHE A 115 3.04 -1.19 1.50
N ASN A 116 3.24 -2.44 1.12
CA ASN A 116 2.33 -3.54 1.44
C ASN A 116 0.86 -3.26 1.09
N SER A 117 0.58 -2.52 0.03
CA SER A 117 -0.76 -2.02 -0.30
C SER A 117 -1.35 -2.61 -1.59
N PHE A 118 -0.66 -2.55 -2.72
CA PHE A 118 -1.22 -2.92 -4.03
C PHE A 118 -1.75 -4.35 -4.14
N PHE A 119 -1.24 -5.28 -3.34
CA PHE A 119 -1.77 -6.65 -3.34
C PHE A 119 -3.14 -6.81 -2.64
N PHE A 120 -3.64 -5.75 -1.99
CA PHE A 120 -5.02 -5.68 -1.51
C PHE A 120 -6.00 -5.16 -2.56
N ALA A 121 -5.53 -4.71 -3.71
CA ALA A 121 -6.38 -4.26 -4.80
C ALA A 121 -7.31 -5.39 -5.29
N ALA A 122 -8.53 -5.04 -5.65
CA ALA A 122 -9.44 -5.95 -6.34
C ALA A 122 -8.88 -6.31 -7.72
N ASP A 123 -8.31 -5.30 -8.42
CA ASP A 123 -7.50 -5.45 -9.63
C ASP A 123 -6.15 -4.74 -9.45
N MET A 124 -5.11 -5.52 -9.12
CA MET A 124 -3.76 -4.98 -8.91
C MET A 124 -3.18 -4.34 -10.18
N VAL A 125 -3.53 -4.84 -11.36
CA VAL A 125 -3.05 -4.27 -12.63
C VAL A 125 -3.69 -2.90 -12.86
N ALA A 126 -4.99 -2.76 -12.59
CA ALA A 126 -5.66 -1.47 -12.65
C ALA A 126 -5.08 -0.48 -11.64
N ALA A 127 -4.83 -0.90 -10.38
CA ALA A 127 -4.22 -0.05 -9.36
C ALA A 127 -2.81 0.42 -9.75
N LEU A 128 -1.97 -0.46 -10.30
CA LEU A 128 -0.64 -0.09 -10.79
C LEU A 128 -0.69 0.83 -12.02
N ARG A 129 -1.68 0.65 -12.91
CA ARG A 129 -1.91 1.59 -14.03
C ARG A 129 -2.31 2.98 -13.54
N GLU A 130 -3.18 3.05 -12.53
CA GLU A 130 -3.54 4.31 -11.90
C GLU A 130 -2.34 5.00 -11.22
N ALA A 131 -1.50 4.23 -10.51
CA ALA A 131 -0.25 4.75 -9.96
C ALA A 131 0.66 5.32 -11.07
N GLY A 132 0.79 4.62 -12.19
CA GLY A 132 1.53 5.11 -13.36
C GLY A 132 0.88 6.31 -14.05
N ARG A 133 -0.45 6.38 -14.12
CA ARG A 133 -1.18 7.51 -14.72
C ARG A 133 -0.94 8.82 -13.95
N VAL A 134 -0.98 8.75 -12.62
CA VAL A 134 -0.80 9.94 -11.77
C VAL A 134 0.66 10.32 -11.57
N ALA A 135 1.60 9.43 -11.85
CA ALA A 135 3.03 9.71 -11.84
C ALA A 135 3.40 10.53 -13.08
N LYS A 136 4.28 11.52 -12.92
CA LYS A 136 4.83 12.28 -14.05
C LYS A 136 5.64 11.35 -14.97
N PRO A 137 5.79 11.69 -16.26
CA PRO A 137 6.68 10.96 -17.16
C PRO A 137 8.09 10.81 -16.57
N GLY A 138 8.54 9.55 -16.41
CA GLY A 138 9.83 9.24 -15.82
C GLY A 138 9.89 9.25 -14.29
N ALA A 139 8.82 9.62 -13.61
CA ALA A 139 8.76 9.54 -12.15
C ALA A 139 8.67 8.07 -11.68
N PRO A 140 9.38 7.71 -10.60
CA PRO A 140 9.35 6.35 -10.09
C PRO A 140 8.00 6.00 -9.46
N VAL A 141 7.56 4.74 -9.68
CA VAL A 141 6.52 4.08 -8.91
C VAL A 141 7.19 2.97 -8.10
N VAL A 142 7.20 3.11 -6.78
CA VAL A 142 7.87 2.20 -5.86
C VAL A 142 6.85 1.34 -5.16
N THR A 143 6.99 0.02 -5.28
CA THR A 143 6.19 -0.92 -4.51
C THR A 143 7.08 -1.72 -3.56
N GLN A 144 6.61 -1.91 -2.34
CA GLN A 144 7.24 -2.80 -1.38
C GLN A 144 6.22 -3.87 -0.97
N VAL A 145 6.66 -5.08 -0.92
CA VAL A 145 5.88 -6.24 -0.47
C VAL A 145 6.70 -7.08 0.50
N TRP A 146 6.01 -7.97 1.22
CA TRP A 146 6.69 -8.92 2.10
C TRP A 146 7.74 -9.73 1.35
N GLY A 147 8.83 -10.03 2.02
CA GLY A 147 9.90 -10.89 1.48
C GLY A 147 9.43 -12.32 1.18
N ARG A 148 10.30 -13.13 0.62
CA ARG A 148 10.00 -14.55 0.36
C ARG A 148 9.60 -15.26 1.65
N PRO A 149 8.64 -16.19 1.62
CA PRO A 149 8.12 -16.86 2.82
C PRO A 149 9.22 -17.49 3.69
N GLU A 150 10.26 -18.06 3.07
CA GLU A 150 11.39 -18.67 3.75
C GLU A 150 12.24 -17.68 4.55
N ASN A 151 12.23 -16.41 4.16
CA ASN A 151 13.00 -15.31 4.77
C ASN A 151 12.10 -14.33 5.54
N CYS A 152 10.81 -14.63 5.69
CA CYS A 152 9.85 -13.75 6.32
C CYS A 152 9.48 -14.25 7.72
N THR A 153 9.90 -13.52 8.75
CA THR A 153 9.57 -13.83 10.16
C THR A 153 8.06 -13.91 10.38
N PHE A 154 7.29 -13.09 9.68
CA PHE A 154 5.83 -13.10 9.74
C PHE A 154 5.24 -14.43 9.26
N GLU A 155 5.82 -15.07 8.25
CA GLU A 155 5.41 -16.41 7.82
C GLU A 155 5.70 -17.49 8.88
N ALA A 156 6.81 -17.37 9.60
CA ALA A 156 7.11 -18.25 10.72
C ALA A 156 6.05 -18.08 11.83
N MET A 157 5.70 -16.85 12.16
CA MET A 157 4.65 -16.57 13.13
C MET A 157 3.29 -17.11 12.67
N LYS A 158 2.90 -16.89 11.41
CA LYS A 158 1.65 -17.43 10.86
C LYS A 158 1.56 -18.94 10.96
N ARG A 159 2.65 -19.67 10.77
CA ARG A 159 2.70 -21.14 10.96
C ARG A 159 2.34 -21.57 12.38
N VAL A 160 2.80 -20.82 13.37
CA VAL A 160 2.47 -21.12 14.78
C VAL A 160 1.01 -20.78 15.05
N VAL A 161 0.57 -19.57 14.69
CA VAL A 161 -0.79 -19.06 14.95
C VAL A 161 -1.84 -19.90 14.22
N ARG A 162 -1.56 -20.38 13.02
CA ARG A 162 -2.50 -21.19 12.22
C ARG A 162 -3.01 -22.43 12.94
N ARG A 163 -2.27 -22.98 13.90
CA ARG A 163 -2.70 -24.11 14.74
C ARG A 163 -3.86 -23.76 15.68
N PHE A 164 -4.05 -22.49 15.97
CA PHE A 164 -5.06 -21.96 16.87
C PHE A 164 -6.19 -21.22 16.13
N MET A 165 -6.07 -21.07 14.82
CA MET A 165 -7.10 -20.43 14.00
C MET A 165 -8.14 -21.47 13.56
N PRO A 166 -9.42 -21.08 13.48
CA PRO A 166 -10.44 -21.93 12.88
C PRO A 166 -10.06 -22.23 11.42
N ALA A 167 -10.51 -23.37 10.91
CA ALA A 167 -10.36 -23.69 9.51
C ALA A 167 -10.98 -22.58 8.65
N PRO A 168 -10.36 -22.18 7.54
CA PRO A 168 -10.96 -21.20 6.63
C PRO A 168 -12.30 -21.75 6.11
N PRO A 169 -13.28 -20.87 5.82
CA PRO A 169 -14.52 -21.27 5.19
C PRO A 169 -14.24 -22.11 3.92
N PRO A 170 -15.10 -23.11 3.59
CA PRO A 170 -14.88 -23.97 2.42
C PRO A 170 -14.81 -23.21 1.10
N ASP A 171 -15.45 -22.05 1.03
CA ASP A 171 -15.55 -21.13 -0.11
C ASP A 171 -14.52 -19.98 -0.02
N ALA A 172 -13.61 -19.99 0.96
CA ALA A 172 -12.58 -18.99 1.06
C ALA A 172 -11.73 -19.00 -0.21
N PRO A 173 -11.53 -17.84 -0.86
CA PRO A 173 -10.64 -17.77 -2.02
C PRO A 173 -9.23 -18.22 -1.62
N PRO A 174 -8.51 -18.90 -2.52
CA PRO A 174 -7.11 -19.25 -2.24
C PRO A 174 -6.31 -17.97 -1.96
N PRO A 175 -5.31 -18.04 -1.08
CA PRO A 175 -4.44 -16.89 -0.84
C PRO A 175 -3.85 -16.42 -2.16
N PRO A 176 -3.71 -15.08 -2.34
CA PRO A 176 -3.18 -14.51 -3.58
C PRO A 176 -1.89 -15.21 -4.02
N GLU A 177 -1.81 -15.59 -5.29
CA GLU A 177 -0.64 -16.31 -5.86
C GLU A 177 0.62 -15.44 -5.98
N LEU A 178 0.63 -14.25 -5.42
CA LEU A 178 1.75 -13.30 -5.44
C LEU A 178 3.13 -13.92 -5.14
N TRP A 179 3.13 -15.05 -4.46
CA TRP A 179 4.35 -15.78 -4.07
C TRP A 179 4.75 -16.89 -5.05
N ARG A 180 3.88 -17.27 -6.00
CA ARG A 180 4.14 -18.34 -6.95
C ARG A 180 4.79 -17.88 -8.24
N SER A 181 4.45 -16.67 -8.70
CA SER A 181 4.99 -16.11 -9.95
C SER A 181 6.49 -15.76 -9.88
N ALA A 182 7.05 -15.60 -8.69
CA ALA A 182 8.49 -15.37 -8.51
C ALA A 182 9.36 -16.63 -8.74
N ARG A 183 8.79 -17.79 -9.10
CA ARG A 183 9.51 -19.03 -9.37
C ARG A 183 9.66 -19.37 -10.86
N GLY A 184 9.27 -18.50 -11.75
CA GLY A 184 9.41 -18.71 -13.20
C GLY A 184 10.52 -17.85 -13.77
N ASP A 185 11.50 -18.52 -14.32
CA ASP A 185 12.45 -18.09 -15.35
C ASP A 185 13.35 -16.89 -15.00
N GLY A 186 14.64 -17.14 -15.01
CA GLY A 186 15.81 -16.25 -14.96
C GLY A 186 15.71 -14.87 -15.65
N GLY A 187 14.57 -14.22 -15.55
CA GLY A 187 14.39 -12.81 -15.89
C GLY A 187 15.20 -11.97 -14.92
N ARG A 188 16.16 -11.23 -15.43
CA ARG A 188 17.00 -10.31 -14.69
C ARG A 188 16.10 -9.29 -14.00
N HIS A 189 15.82 -9.54 -12.73
CA HIS A 189 15.36 -8.48 -11.87
C HIS A 189 16.54 -7.54 -11.67
N THR A 190 16.52 -6.39 -12.31
CA THR A 190 17.32 -5.25 -11.90
C THR A 190 16.81 -4.90 -10.50
N SER A 191 17.49 -5.40 -9.49
CA SER A 191 17.39 -4.89 -8.14
C SER A 191 17.87 -3.45 -8.19
N LEU A 192 16.93 -2.52 -8.12
CA LEU A 192 17.24 -1.14 -7.83
C LEU A 192 17.69 -1.01 -6.38
#